data_ca7ac2e62c7e37e3b5d07f6c80a31633
#
_entry.id   ca7ac2e62c7e37e3b5d07f6c80a31633
#
_cell.length_a   1.000
_cell.length_b   1.000
_cell.length_c   1.000
_cell.angle_alpha   90.00
_cell.angle_beta   90.00
_cell.angle_gamma   90.00
#
_symmetry.space_group_name_H-M   'P 1'
#
loop_
_entity.id
_entity.type
_entity.pdbx_description
1 polymer ?
#
loop_
_entity_poly.entity_id
_entity_poly.type
_entity_poly.pdbx_seq_one_letter_code
_entity_poly.pdbx_strand_id
1 'polypeptide(L)'
;MCADLIAQSKFENLDVFELQYARDPQVSPSGDKILYVRAEMDIMKDGKSSSIWIMNIDGSNHKKLTSSLNNEFSPRWSPDGNMISYISNSEDGNGSEIFIFWVESNQYTSISQLNGSPTSLKWSPDGNYIGFLMFVPDQTLQLVTPPTKPENAVWADKPRITERLKHEADGSGYMKEGFTHIFYISYGGGAPRQVTSENYNHYSFDWMKDSDGFIFSSNYTEDWEYDFRNSELYKIDKNGSNIHQLTTRNGPDYEPAISPDGKRIAYLGYDDKVQTYQVNNLYLINTDGGDRTKIDINLDREISSPRWSGDGKKIFFMYDNEGNTKIAHTTVDGKVTKIIDDVGGTTIGRPYGGGSYSISKNGKVSYTITSPYHPADVAIYDGKSSDRLTHLNKDLLNGKDLGKIEEIWYNSSVDGRRIQGWIAKPPGFKPNKKYPLIVENHGGPISNYGDRFSPEILLYSAAGYVVFYPNPRGSTSYGEEFGNLLYH
;
A
#
# COMPACT_ATOMS: atom_id res chain seq x y z
N MET A 1 16.99 -46.66 -4.32
CA MET A 1 15.93 -45.85 -3.76
C MET A 1 15.16 -45.28 -4.93
N CYS A 2 13.96 -45.81 -5.24
CA CYS A 2 13.06 -45.21 -6.21
C CYS A 2 12.52 -43.95 -5.56
N ALA A 3 12.90 -42.78 -6.05
CA ALA A 3 12.15 -41.58 -5.78
C ALA A 3 10.80 -41.76 -6.48
N ASP A 4 9.74 -41.97 -5.72
CA ASP A 4 8.38 -41.85 -6.23
C ASP A 4 8.24 -40.46 -6.84
N LEU A 5 8.18 -40.40 -8.16
CA LEU A 5 7.73 -39.24 -8.90
C LEU A 5 6.24 -39.05 -8.52
N ILE A 6 5.98 -38.31 -7.46
CA ILE A 6 4.64 -37.84 -7.15
C ILE A 6 4.26 -36.97 -8.36
N ALA A 7 3.28 -37.44 -9.14
CA ALA A 7 2.75 -36.66 -10.26
C ALA A 7 2.20 -35.34 -9.68
N GLN A 8 2.77 -34.21 -10.12
CA GLN A 8 2.30 -32.90 -9.71
C GLN A 8 0.83 -32.74 -10.12
N SER A 9 -0.02 -32.33 -9.17
CA SER A 9 -1.40 -31.96 -9.45
C SER A 9 -1.47 -30.56 -10.05
N LYS A 10 -2.57 -30.24 -10.73
CA LYS A 10 -2.83 -28.89 -11.20
C LYS A 10 -3.25 -27.98 -10.03
N PHE A 11 -3.13 -26.67 -10.24
CA PHE A 11 -3.71 -25.67 -9.33
C PHE A 11 -5.25 -25.73 -9.46
N GLU A 12 -5.97 -25.84 -8.33
CA GLU A 12 -7.40 -26.06 -8.27
C GLU A 12 -8.12 -24.95 -7.49
N ASN A 13 -9.44 -24.84 -7.65
CA ASN A 13 -10.24 -23.77 -7.03
C ASN A 13 -10.08 -23.70 -5.51
N LEU A 14 -9.99 -24.84 -4.83
CA LEU A 14 -9.83 -24.89 -3.37
C LEU A 14 -8.44 -24.50 -2.89
N ASP A 15 -7.41 -24.60 -3.74
CA ASP A 15 -6.05 -24.17 -3.42
C ASP A 15 -5.98 -22.67 -3.12
N VAL A 16 -6.93 -21.87 -3.67
CA VAL A 16 -7.01 -20.42 -3.40
C VAL A 16 -7.18 -20.13 -1.92
N PHE A 17 -7.91 -21.01 -1.19
CA PHE A 17 -8.13 -20.84 0.24
C PHE A 17 -6.96 -21.27 1.12
N GLU A 18 -5.95 -21.91 0.54
CA GLU A 18 -4.70 -22.27 1.22
C GLU A 18 -3.60 -21.24 1.03
N LEU A 19 -3.82 -20.25 0.13
CA LEU A 19 -2.83 -19.23 -0.17
C LEU A 19 -2.61 -18.25 0.99
N GLN A 20 -1.35 -17.88 1.13
CA GLN A 20 -0.87 -16.93 2.15
C GLN A 20 -0.05 -15.83 1.49
N TYR A 21 -0.16 -14.61 2.02
CA TYR A 21 0.49 -13.43 1.47
C TYR A 21 1.19 -12.65 2.56
N ALA A 22 2.46 -12.33 2.37
CA ALA A 22 3.17 -11.37 3.19
C ALA A 22 2.77 -9.94 2.78
N ARG A 23 2.58 -9.07 3.76
CA ARG A 23 2.25 -7.65 3.57
C ARG A 23 2.97 -6.80 4.62
N ASP A 24 3.19 -5.53 4.29
CA ASP A 24 3.66 -4.48 5.20
C ASP A 24 4.87 -4.90 6.07
N PRO A 25 5.98 -5.38 5.46
CA PRO A 25 7.16 -5.77 6.20
C PRO A 25 7.83 -4.54 6.83
N GLN A 26 8.15 -4.63 8.13
CA GLN A 26 8.73 -3.55 8.93
C GLN A 26 10.02 -4.02 9.58
N VAL A 27 11.15 -3.59 9.03
CA VAL A 27 12.45 -3.84 9.68
C VAL A 27 12.59 -2.99 10.95
N SER A 28 13.12 -3.58 12.03
CA SER A 28 13.35 -2.86 13.28
C SER A 28 14.32 -1.68 13.10
N PRO A 29 14.26 -0.65 13.94
CA PRO A 29 15.20 0.47 13.88
C PRO A 29 16.67 0.06 13.94
N SER A 30 16.99 -0.99 14.71
CA SER A 30 18.34 -1.60 14.81
C SER A 30 18.72 -2.43 13.56
N GLY A 31 17.74 -2.88 12.78
CA GLY A 31 17.95 -3.74 11.61
C GLY A 31 18.26 -5.19 11.95
N ASP A 32 17.79 -5.70 13.08
CA ASP A 32 18.00 -7.08 13.56
C ASP A 32 16.74 -7.96 13.49
N LYS A 33 15.54 -7.36 13.37
CA LYS A 33 14.25 -8.07 13.29
C LYS A 33 13.36 -7.52 12.19
N ILE A 34 12.41 -8.32 11.76
CA ILE A 34 11.36 -7.94 10.80
C ILE A 34 10.01 -8.35 11.37
N LEU A 35 9.05 -7.40 11.34
CA LEU A 35 7.63 -7.65 11.48
C LEU A 35 7.01 -7.71 10.09
N TYR A 36 5.94 -8.48 9.93
CA TYR A 36 5.10 -8.40 8.74
C TYR A 36 3.69 -8.87 9.03
N VAL A 37 2.76 -8.50 8.20
CA VAL A 37 1.38 -9.00 8.22
C VAL A 37 1.31 -10.22 7.31
N ARG A 38 0.86 -11.35 7.86
CA ARG A 38 0.53 -12.55 7.09
C ARG A 38 -0.98 -12.59 6.89
N ALA A 39 -1.39 -12.45 5.64
CA ALA A 39 -2.79 -12.61 5.23
C ALA A 39 -3.02 -14.06 4.80
N GLU A 40 -4.09 -14.65 5.27
CA GLU A 40 -4.53 -16.02 5.03
C GLU A 40 -5.97 -16.00 4.51
N MET A 41 -6.31 -16.94 3.63
CA MET A 41 -7.68 -17.08 3.15
C MET A 41 -8.49 -17.92 4.14
N ASP A 42 -9.77 -17.59 4.30
CA ASP A 42 -10.70 -18.27 5.21
C ASP A 42 -11.89 -18.80 4.41
N ILE A 43 -11.87 -20.11 4.12
CA ILE A 43 -12.93 -20.78 3.36
C ILE A 43 -14.28 -20.75 4.10
N MET A 44 -14.26 -20.70 5.45
CA MET A 44 -15.50 -20.71 6.24
C MET A 44 -16.25 -19.37 6.18
N LYS A 45 -15.55 -18.30 5.86
CA LYS A 45 -16.09 -16.94 5.77
C LYS A 45 -16.08 -16.39 4.36
N ASP A 46 -15.53 -17.16 3.38
CA ASP A 46 -15.23 -16.66 2.02
C ASP A 46 -14.52 -15.29 2.08
N GLY A 47 -13.49 -15.23 2.90
CA GLY A 47 -12.84 -13.98 3.26
C GLY A 47 -11.36 -14.13 3.56
N LYS A 48 -10.83 -13.14 4.26
CA LYS A 48 -9.43 -13.06 4.64
C LYS A 48 -9.30 -12.85 6.13
N SER A 49 -8.29 -13.47 6.71
CA SER A 49 -7.79 -13.15 8.04
C SER A 49 -6.35 -12.65 7.96
N SER A 50 -5.91 -11.90 8.94
CA SER A 50 -4.54 -11.43 9.02
C SER A 50 -4.01 -11.42 10.44
N SER A 51 -2.71 -11.69 10.57
CA SER A 51 -2.00 -11.71 11.84
C SER A 51 -0.59 -11.14 11.69
N ILE A 52 -0.02 -10.67 12.78
CA ILE A 52 1.34 -10.11 12.79
C ILE A 52 2.34 -11.22 13.14
N TRP A 53 3.39 -11.28 12.36
CA TRP A 53 4.51 -12.21 12.51
C TRP A 53 5.81 -11.47 12.74
N ILE A 54 6.73 -12.12 13.43
CA ILE A 54 8.07 -11.61 13.71
C ILE A 54 9.13 -12.66 13.38
N MET A 55 10.29 -12.20 12.90
CA MET A 55 11.47 -13.03 12.69
C MET A 55 12.75 -12.21 12.88
N ASN A 56 13.86 -12.89 13.07
CA ASN A 56 15.17 -12.26 12.98
C ASN A 56 15.46 -11.86 11.53
N ILE A 57 16.43 -10.98 11.34
CA ILE A 57 16.83 -10.47 10.03
C ILE A 57 17.40 -11.55 9.08
N ASP A 58 17.82 -12.68 9.60
CA ASP A 58 18.28 -13.86 8.86
C ASP A 58 17.18 -14.90 8.60
N GLY A 59 15.91 -14.56 8.93
CA GLY A 59 14.76 -15.46 8.80
C GLY A 59 14.58 -16.45 9.96
N SER A 60 15.51 -16.55 10.90
CA SER A 60 15.40 -17.41 12.07
C SER A 60 14.36 -16.89 13.08
N ASN A 61 13.97 -17.71 14.05
CA ASN A 61 12.98 -17.38 15.08
C ASN A 61 11.65 -16.86 14.51
N HIS A 62 11.26 -17.36 13.35
CA HIS A 62 10.04 -16.98 12.66
C HIS A 62 8.81 -17.52 13.42
N LYS A 63 7.99 -16.62 13.96
CA LYS A 63 6.82 -16.97 14.75
C LYS A 63 5.69 -15.96 14.61
N LYS A 64 4.47 -16.43 14.85
CA LYS A 64 3.30 -15.56 15.01
C LYS A 64 3.49 -14.73 16.28
N LEU A 65 3.29 -13.41 16.18
CA LEU A 65 3.44 -12.49 17.30
C LEU A 65 2.13 -12.32 18.05
N THR A 66 1.03 -12.22 17.32
CA THR A 66 -0.31 -11.98 17.86
C THR A 66 -1.18 -13.21 17.72
N SER A 67 -2.07 -13.46 18.67
CA SER A 67 -2.90 -14.67 18.75
C SER A 67 -4.41 -14.39 18.63
N SER A 68 -4.81 -13.15 18.38
CA SER A 68 -6.21 -12.77 18.21
C SER A 68 -6.86 -13.53 17.04
N LEU A 69 -8.16 -13.76 17.13
CA LEU A 69 -9.00 -14.26 16.04
C LEU A 69 -9.44 -13.13 15.10
N ASN A 70 -9.13 -11.87 15.44
CA ASN A 70 -9.46 -10.67 14.70
C ASN A 70 -8.38 -10.37 13.66
N ASN A 71 -8.73 -9.60 12.64
CA ASN A 71 -7.76 -9.12 11.68
C ASN A 71 -6.83 -8.10 12.33
N GLU A 72 -5.53 -8.36 12.24
CA GLU A 72 -4.47 -7.51 12.77
C GLU A 72 -3.58 -7.02 11.63
N PHE A 73 -3.24 -5.72 11.63
CA PHE A 73 -2.52 -5.08 10.52
C PHE A 73 -1.81 -3.81 10.97
N SER A 74 -1.04 -3.21 10.04
CA SER A 74 -0.28 -1.96 10.22
C SER A 74 0.69 -1.98 11.42
N PRO A 75 1.54 -3.02 11.60
CA PRO A 75 2.52 -3.01 12.67
C PRO A 75 3.57 -1.92 12.47
N ARG A 76 3.93 -1.20 13.54
CA ARG A 76 4.97 -0.16 13.52
C ARG A 76 5.85 -0.26 14.75
N TRP A 77 7.15 -0.32 14.54
CA TRP A 77 8.13 -0.26 15.60
C TRP A 77 8.16 1.11 16.25
N SER A 78 8.28 1.17 17.58
CA SER A 78 8.69 2.40 18.27
C SER A 78 10.11 2.83 17.84
N PRO A 79 10.48 4.11 17.95
CA PRO A 79 11.79 4.61 17.52
C PRO A 79 13.00 3.95 18.20
N ASP A 80 12.80 3.40 19.40
CA ASP A 80 13.79 2.66 20.18
C ASP A 80 13.76 1.13 19.91
N GLY A 81 12.71 0.63 19.24
CA GLY A 81 12.52 -0.79 18.92
C GLY A 81 12.01 -1.65 20.08
N ASN A 82 11.60 -1.07 21.20
CA ASN A 82 11.14 -1.80 22.38
C ASN A 82 9.63 -2.10 22.36
N MET A 83 8.88 -1.36 21.55
CA MET A 83 7.44 -1.51 21.41
C MET A 83 7.02 -1.63 19.95
N ILE A 84 5.84 -2.20 19.75
CA ILE A 84 5.18 -2.32 18.44
C ILE A 84 3.75 -1.81 18.62
N SER A 85 3.34 -0.81 17.84
CA SER A 85 1.94 -0.46 17.70
C SER A 85 1.34 -1.21 16.51
N TYR A 86 0.07 -1.60 16.61
CA TYR A 86 -0.66 -2.23 15.52
C TYR A 86 -2.16 -1.97 15.66
N ILE A 87 -2.91 -2.27 14.61
CA ILE A 87 -4.36 -2.16 14.58
C ILE A 87 -4.95 -3.57 14.63
N SER A 88 -5.98 -3.76 15.46
CA SER A 88 -6.81 -4.97 15.49
C SER A 88 -8.28 -4.59 15.35
N ASN A 89 -9.03 -5.34 14.55
CA ASN A 89 -10.47 -5.16 14.47
C ASN A 89 -11.11 -5.48 15.81
N SER A 90 -12.17 -4.76 16.19
CA SER A 90 -12.95 -5.06 17.39
C SER A 90 -13.76 -6.35 17.21
N GLU A 91 -13.98 -7.08 18.32
CA GLU A 91 -14.71 -8.35 18.31
C GLU A 91 -16.17 -8.20 17.86
N ASP A 92 -16.77 -7.05 18.14
CA ASP A 92 -18.15 -6.72 17.77
C ASP A 92 -18.29 -6.23 16.30
N GLY A 93 -17.18 -6.11 15.58
CA GLY A 93 -17.14 -5.64 14.19
C GLY A 93 -17.39 -4.12 14.01
N ASN A 94 -17.48 -3.35 15.08
CA ASN A 94 -17.83 -1.93 15.07
C ASN A 94 -16.61 -0.98 15.06
N GLY A 95 -15.53 -1.35 14.37
CA GLY A 95 -14.35 -0.51 14.24
C GLY A 95 -13.05 -1.26 14.46
N SER A 96 -12.01 -0.53 14.78
CA SER A 96 -10.69 -1.08 15.04
C SER A 96 -10.01 -0.30 16.15
N GLU A 97 -9.17 -0.97 16.92
CA GLU A 97 -8.45 -0.43 18.04
C GLU A 97 -6.94 -0.41 17.80
N ILE A 98 -6.24 0.50 18.45
CA ILE A 98 -4.77 0.56 18.46
C ILE A 98 -4.27 -0.21 19.67
N PHE A 99 -3.36 -1.13 19.42
CA PHE A 99 -2.69 -1.95 20.42
C PHE A 99 -1.21 -1.60 20.52
N ILE A 100 -0.66 -1.78 21.72
CA ILE A 100 0.77 -1.79 21.98
C ILE A 100 1.19 -3.19 22.40
N PHE A 101 2.30 -3.66 21.83
CA PHE A 101 2.99 -4.88 22.21
C PHE A 101 4.39 -4.51 22.71
N TRP A 102 4.73 -4.95 23.94
CA TRP A 102 6.05 -4.78 24.55
C TRP A 102 6.93 -5.98 24.21
N VAL A 103 8.00 -5.75 23.49
CA VAL A 103 8.85 -6.81 22.91
C VAL A 103 9.54 -7.65 23.98
N GLU A 104 10.02 -7.03 25.06
CA GLU A 104 10.71 -7.74 26.15
C GLU A 104 9.79 -8.61 26.99
N SER A 105 8.65 -8.08 27.42
CA SER A 105 7.70 -8.79 28.29
C SER A 105 6.76 -9.72 27.53
N ASN A 106 6.69 -9.61 26.20
CA ASN A 106 5.75 -10.33 25.33
C ASN A 106 4.28 -10.11 25.72
N GLN A 107 3.97 -8.91 26.25
CA GLN A 107 2.61 -8.50 26.65
C GLN A 107 2.05 -7.48 25.65
N TYR A 108 0.74 -7.40 25.58
CA TYR A 108 0.05 -6.42 24.73
C TYR A 108 -1.24 -5.92 25.41
N THR A 109 -1.66 -4.72 25.03
CA THR A 109 -2.94 -4.13 25.44
C THR A 109 -3.49 -3.18 24.38
N SER A 110 -4.82 -3.04 24.35
CA SER A 110 -5.45 -1.91 23.64
C SER A 110 -5.18 -0.61 24.40
N ILE A 111 -4.84 0.44 23.66
CA ILE A 111 -4.60 1.78 24.22
C ILE A 111 -5.69 2.78 23.82
N SER A 112 -6.64 2.36 22.99
CA SER A 112 -7.66 3.25 22.43
C SER A 112 -9.07 2.70 22.63
N GLN A 113 -10.06 3.59 22.52
CA GLN A 113 -11.47 3.31 22.30
C GLN A 113 -11.94 4.26 21.22
N LEU A 114 -12.03 3.79 19.98
CA LEU A 114 -12.27 4.62 18.80
C LEU A 114 -13.69 4.40 18.26
N ASN A 115 -14.31 5.48 17.78
CA ASN A 115 -15.58 5.44 17.07
C ASN A 115 -15.44 5.21 15.56
N GLY A 116 -14.25 4.83 15.09
CA GLY A 116 -13.91 4.60 13.70
C GLY A 116 -12.68 3.72 13.56
N SER A 117 -12.25 3.49 12.32
CA SER A 117 -11.06 2.69 12.06
C SER A 117 -9.86 3.59 11.80
N PRO A 118 -8.81 3.53 12.63
CA PRO A 118 -7.58 4.27 12.41
C PRO A 118 -6.81 3.70 11.21
N THR A 119 -6.05 4.55 10.55
CA THR A 119 -5.14 4.19 9.45
C THR A 119 -3.83 4.95 9.58
N SER A 120 -2.82 4.58 8.80
CA SER A 120 -1.55 5.32 8.67
C SER A 120 -0.82 5.55 9.99
N LEU A 121 -0.74 4.52 10.87
CA LEU A 121 -0.04 4.65 12.15
C LEU A 121 1.40 5.12 11.97
N LYS A 122 1.81 6.13 12.75
CA LYS A 122 3.18 6.62 12.85
C LYS A 122 3.54 6.99 14.29
N TRP A 123 4.63 6.45 14.80
CA TRP A 123 5.19 6.87 16.08
C TRP A 123 5.77 8.28 16.00
N SER A 124 5.58 9.06 17.05
CA SER A 124 6.32 10.31 17.23
C SER A 124 7.83 10.02 17.39
N PRO A 125 8.73 10.91 16.94
CA PRO A 125 10.17 10.73 17.07
C PRO A 125 10.68 10.50 18.49
N ASP A 126 10.00 11.04 19.51
CA ASP A 126 10.30 10.85 20.93
C ASP A 126 9.75 9.54 21.52
N GLY A 127 8.92 8.79 20.74
CA GLY A 127 8.32 7.53 21.16
C GLY A 127 7.17 7.65 22.16
N ASN A 128 6.64 8.85 22.41
CA ASN A 128 5.58 9.08 23.41
C ASN A 128 4.17 9.00 22.85
N TYR A 129 4.00 9.14 21.52
CA TYR A 129 2.70 9.20 20.86
C TYR A 129 2.65 8.36 19.59
N ILE A 130 1.43 7.96 19.21
CA ILE A 130 1.10 7.38 17.92
C ILE A 130 0.15 8.34 17.21
N GLY A 131 0.57 8.86 16.05
CA GLY A 131 -0.28 9.62 15.13
C GLY A 131 -1.01 8.67 14.18
N PHE A 132 -2.23 9.03 13.78
CA PHE A 132 -3.03 8.26 12.85
C PHE A 132 -4.06 9.12 12.12
N LEU A 133 -4.55 8.62 11.00
CA LEU A 133 -5.70 9.17 10.30
C LEU A 133 -6.96 8.41 10.70
N MET A 134 -8.08 9.12 10.87
CA MET A 134 -9.38 8.51 11.09
C MET A 134 -10.48 9.33 10.42
N PHE A 135 -11.41 8.63 9.79
CA PHE A 135 -12.60 9.26 9.22
C PHE A 135 -13.57 9.65 10.33
N VAL A 136 -14.02 10.90 10.30
CA VAL A 136 -15.04 11.46 11.20
C VAL A 136 -16.30 11.72 10.39
N PRO A 137 -17.38 10.99 10.65
CA PRO A 137 -18.62 11.19 9.91
C PRO A 137 -19.29 12.51 10.29
N ASP A 138 -19.82 13.22 9.28
CA ASP A 138 -20.71 14.35 9.47
C ASP A 138 -22.10 13.90 9.85
N GLN A 139 -22.88 14.84 10.42
CA GLN A 139 -24.30 14.63 10.60
C GLN A 139 -24.99 14.61 9.23
N THR A 140 -25.65 13.50 8.91
CA THR A 140 -26.45 13.41 7.70
C THR A 140 -27.57 14.46 7.74
N LEU A 141 -27.72 15.23 6.66
CA LEU A 141 -28.81 16.17 6.51
C LEU A 141 -30.17 15.46 6.70
N GLN A 142 -30.92 15.88 7.67
CA GLN A 142 -32.28 15.35 7.94
C GLN A 142 -33.32 16.37 7.48
N LEU A 143 -33.87 16.16 6.28
CA LEU A 143 -34.85 17.05 5.70
C LEU A 143 -36.19 17.04 6.45
N VAL A 144 -36.53 15.91 7.06
CA VAL A 144 -37.76 15.71 7.85
C VAL A 144 -37.47 14.80 9.04
N THR A 145 -38.19 15.01 10.14
CA THR A 145 -38.20 14.07 11.25
C THR A 145 -39.19 12.95 10.92
N PRO A 146 -38.75 11.72 10.65
CA PRO A 146 -39.70 10.63 10.38
C PRO A 146 -40.50 10.31 11.64
N PRO A 147 -41.71 9.74 11.51
CA PRO A 147 -42.48 9.25 12.64
C PRO A 147 -41.69 8.13 13.36
N THR A 148 -42.02 7.91 14.64
CA THR A 148 -41.39 6.82 15.39
C THR A 148 -41.80 5.49 14.77
N LYS A 149 -40.81 4.67 14.43
CA LYS A 149 -41.04 3.33 13.87
C LYS A 149 -41.65 2.44 14.95
N PRO A 150 -42.84 1.81 14.70
CA PRO A 150 -43.40 0.85 15.63
C PRO A 150 -42.46 -0.34 15.86
N GLU A 151 -42.55 -0.92 17.03
CA GLU A 151 -41.78 -2.12 17.37
C GLU A 151 -42.11 -3.25 16.37
N ASN A 152 -41.09 -3.94 15.90
CA ASN A 152 -41.18 -5.01 14.89
C ASN A 152 -41.70 -4.60 13.50
N ALA A 153 -41.90 -3.33 13.22
CA ALA A 153 -42.28 -2.90 11.86
C ALA A 153 -41.08 -3.08 10.89
N VAL A 154 -41.36 -3.55 9.67
CA VAL A 154 -40.39 -3.62 8.58
C VAL A 154 -40.67 -2.44 7.65
N TRP A 155 -39.80 -1.42 7.74
CA TRP A 155 -39.89 -0.25 6.86
C TRP A 155 -38.85 -0.35 5.75
N ALA A 156 -39.12 0.32 4.65
CA ALA A 156 -38.10 0.55 3.62
C ALA A 156 -36.88 1.31 4.20
N ASP A 157 -35.76 1.15 3.57
CA ASP A 157 -34.54 1.90 3.92
C ASP A 157 -34.81 3.41 3.82
N LYS A 158 -34.14 4.17 4.69
CA LYS A 158 -34.23 5.63 4.63
C LYS A 158 -33.71 6.13 3.27
N PRO A 159 -34.30 7.20 2.73
CA PRO A 159 -33.79 7.81 1.51
C PRO A 159 -32.34 8.27 1.78
N ARG A 160 -31.48 8.06 0.79
CA ARG A 160 -30.10 8.53 0.82
C ARG A 160 -30.06 9.95 0.25
N ILE A 161 -29.39 10.83 0.98
CA ILE A 161 -29.13 12.21 0.58
C ILE A 161 -27.65 12.32 0.34
N THR A 162 -27.27 12.89 -0.80
CA THR A 162 -25.86 13.17 -1.15
C THR A 162 -25.75 14.65 -1.48
N GLU A 163 -24.78 15.31 -0.86
CA GLU A 163 -24.52 16.74 -1.04
C GLU A 163 -23.19 17.00 -1.70
N ARG A 164 -22.45 15.92 -2.04
CA ARG A 164 -21.11 15.98 -2.65
C ARG A 164 -21.11 15.47 -4.08
N LEU A 165 -20.23 16.03 -4.90
CA LEU A 165 -20.03 15.58 -6.27
C LEU A 165 -19.58 14.13 -6.31
N LYS A 166 -18.53 13.79 -5.52
CA LYS A 166 -18.06 12.41 -5.39
C LYS A 166 -18.79 11.72 -4.25
N HIS A 167 -19.89 11.05 -4.57
CA HIS A 167 -20.74 10.34 -3.61
C HIS A 167 -20.67 8.82 -3.70
N GLU A 168 -19.97 8.29 -4.71
CA GLU A 168 -19.81 6.86 -4.94
C GLU A 168 -18.37 6.56 -5.38
N ALA A 169 -17.85 5.39 -5.01
CA ALA A 169 -16.53 4.92 -5.42
C ALA A 169 -16.56 3.41 -5.72
N ASP A 170 -15.86 3.00 -6.75
CA ASP A 170 -15.71 1.59 -7.14
C ASP A 170 -15.22 0.73 -5.97
N GLY A 171 -15.87 -0.41 -5.76
CA GLY A 171 -15.58 -1.35 -4.68
C GLY A 171 -16.04 -0.92 -3.30
N SER A 172 -16.29 0.38 -3.06
CA SER A 172 -16.76 0.90 -1.77
C SER A 172 -18.25 1.27 -1.80
N GLY A 173 -18.83 1.45 -2.99
CA GLY A 173 -20.20 1.91 -3.15
C GLY A 173 -20.37 3.36 -2.70
N TYR A 174 -21.52 3.66 -2.10
CA TYR A 174 -21.83 5.02 -1.64
C TYR A 174 -20.92 5.45 -0.48
N MET A 175 -20.31 6.61 -0.64
CA MET A 175 -19.43 7.19 0.37
C MET A 175 -20.26 7.79 1.52
N LYS A 176 -19.74 7.67 2.73
CA LYS A 176 -20.29 8.36 3.91
C LYS A 176 -19.90 9.83 3.85
N GLU A 177 -20.82 10.72 4.27
CA GLU A 177 -20.49 12.13 4.51
C GLU A 177 -19.56 12.25 5.71
N GLY A 178 -18.56 13.11 5.63
CA GLY A 178 -17.55 13.34 6.66
C GLY A 178 -16.15 13.55 6.06
N PHE A 179 -15.15 13.68 6.93
CA PHE A 179 -13.77 13.98 6.55
C PHE A 179 -12.78 13.14 7.31
N THR A 180 -11.64 12.89 6.69
CA THR A 180 -10.52 12.22 7.33
C THR A 180 -9.64 13.23 8.03
N HIS A 181 -9.37 13.02 9.32
CA HIS A 181 -8.60 13.91 10.16
C HIS A 181 -7.36 13.25 10.76
N ILE A 182 -6.41 14.08 11.18
CA ILE A 182 -5.22 13.67 11.93
C ILE A 182 -5.57 13.60 13.43
N PHE A 183 -5.18 12.50 14.03
CA PHE A 183 -5.29 12.24 15.48
C PHE A 183 -3.95 11.78 16.03
N TYR A 184 -3.81 11.86 17.34
CA TYR A 184 -2.76 11.18 18.07
C TYR A 184 -3.25 10.67 19.42
N ILE A 185 -2.54 9.65 19.94
CA ILE A 185 -2.79 9.06 21.26
C ILE A 185 -1.45 8.77 21.94
N SER A 186 -1.40 8.85 23.29
CA SER A 186 -0.22 8.41 24.04
C SER A 186 -0.07 6.90 23.98
N TYR A 187 1.17 6.38 23.91
CA TYR A 187 1.41 4.93 23.99
C TYR A 187 0.92 4.32 25.32
N GLY A 188 0.82 5.11 26.38
CA GLY A 188 0.24 4.70 27.66
C GLY A 188 -1.29 4.67 27.67
N GLY A 189 -1.95 4.96 26.56
CA GLY A 189 -3.40 5.01 26.44
C GLY A 189 -4.02 6.36 26.82
N GLY A 190 -5.34 6.39 26.84
CA GLY A 190 -6.15 7.57 27.14
C GLY A 190 -7.04 7.99 25.98
N ALA A 191 -7.62 9.20 26.08
CA ALA A 191 -8.46 9.73 25.00
C ALA A 191 -7.61 10.18 23.80
N PRO A 192 -7.94 9.77 22.58
CA PRO A 192 -7.29 10.29 21.39
C PRO A 192 -7.55 11.79 21.25
N ARG A 193 -6.58 12.50 20.70
CA ARG A 193 -6.66 13.93 20.42
C ARG A 193 -6.80 14.16 18.93
N GLN A 194 -7.88 14.79 18.52
CA GLN A 194 -8.06 15.27 17.14
C GLN A 194 -7.23 16.54 16.95
N VAL A 195 -6.44 16.60 15.88
CA VAL A 195 -5.53 17.72 15.56
C VAL A 195 -6.18 18.65 14.55
N THR A 196 -6.78 18.10 13.49
CA THR A 196 -7.44 18.86 12.42
C THR A 196 -8.95 18.69 12.51
N SER A 197 -9.72 19.75 12.24
CA SER A 197 -11.18 19.75 12.41
C SER A 197 -11.92 20.49 11.29
N GLU A 198 -11.21 20.96 10.28
CA GLU A 198 -11.77 21.66 9.12
C GLU A 198 -12.52 20.68 8.21
N ASN A 199 -13.49 21.18 7.46
CA ASN A 199 -14.30 20.37 6.53
C ASN A 199 -13.54 19.99 5.26
N TYR A 200 -12.35 19.38 5.42
CA TYR A 200 -11.47 18.91 4.38
C TYR A 200 -10.84 17.56 4.74
N ASN A 201 -10.45 16.80 3.72
CA ASN A 201 -9.73 15.54 3.92
C ASN A 201 -8.24 15.77 4.09
N HIS A 202 -7.64 15.02 5.01
CA HIS A 202 -6.21 14.95 5.23
C HIS A 202 -5.72 13.60 4.72
N TYR A 203 -4.76 13.59 3.77
CA TYR A 203 -4.44 12.38 3.00
C TYR A 203 -3.21 11.64 3.49
N SER A 204 -2.19 12.39 3.90
CA SER A 204 -0.91 11.85 4.39
C SER A 204 -0.29 12.84 5.37
N PHE A 205 0.47 12.32 6.32
CA PHE A 205 1.16 13.15 7.31
C PHE A 205 2.49 12.55 7.72
N ASP A 206 3.34 13.37 8.34
CA ASP A 206 4.52 12.94 9.09
C ASP A 206 4.68 13.80 10.36
N TRP A 207 5.32 13.23 11.39
CA TRP A 207 5.62 13.94 12.62
C TRP A 207 6.77 14.92 12.41
N MET A 208 6.67 16.10 12.97
CA MET A 208 7.82 16.98 13.13
C MET A 208 8.87 16.33 14.04
N LYS A 209 10.14 16.66 13.83
CA LYS A 209 11.28 16.05 14.54
C LYS A 209 11.23 16.23 16.05
N ASP A 210 10.70 17.33 16.52
CA ASP A 210 10.51 17.67 17.94
C ASP A 210 9.28 17.00 18.59
N SER A 211 8.50 16.24 17.80
CA SER A 211 7.25 15.60 18.24
C SER A 211 6.15 16.59 18.68
N ASP A 212 6.23 17.86 18.28
CA ASP A 212 5.30 18.91 18.68
C ASP A 212 4.35 19.39 17.59
N GLY A 213 4.34 18.70 16.45
CA GLY A 213 3.42 18.99 15.34
C GLY A 213 3.54 18.00 14.18
N PHE A 214 2.84 18.32 13.10
CA PHE A 214 2.73 17.50 11.91
C PHE A 214 2.99 18.32 10.65
N ILE A 215 3.55 17.64 9.64
CA ILE A 215 3.47 18.05 8.25
C ILE A 215 2.46 17.12 7.58
N PHE A 216 1.53 17.66 6.80
CA PHE A 216 0.47 16.87 6.17
C PHE A 216 0.07 17.45 4.80
N SER A 217 -0.67 16.68 4.02
CA SER A 217 -1.27 17.13 2.76
C SER A 217 -2.78 17.23 2.86
N SER A 218 -3.32 18.30 2.30
CA SER A 218 -4.76 18.56 2.20
C SER A 218 -5.07 19.48 1.02
N ASN A 219 -6.30 19.47 0.56
CA ASN A 219 -6.81 20.44 -0.39
C ASN A 219 -7.77 21.40 0.36
N TYR A 220 -7.29 22.60 0.68
CA TYR A 220 -8.06 23.64 1.39
C TYR A 220 -8.64 24.71 0.45
N THR A 221 -8.76 24.41 -0.85
CA THR A 221 -9.42 25.33 -1.80
C THR A 221 -10.93 25.30 -1.62
N GLU A 222 -11.62 26.41 -1.91
CA GLU A 222 -13.08 26.45 -1.82
C GLU A 222 -13.78 25.53 -2.83
N ASP A 223 -13.12 25.27 -3.97
CA ASP A 223 -13.60 24.42 -5.07
C ASP A 223 -12.97 23.02 -5.07
N TRP A 224 -12.49 22.53 -3.93
CA TRP A 224 -11.77 21.24 -3.78
C TRP A 224 -12.50 20.02 -4.40
N GLU A 225 -13.83 20.05 -4.47
CA GLU A 225 -14.60 18.97 -5.11
C GLU A 225 -14.45 18.97 -6.64
N TYR A 226 -14.23 20.13 -7.25
CA TYR A 226 -13.98 20.28 -8.69
C TYR A 226 -12.49 20.13 -9.02
N ASP A 227 -11.62 20.65 -8.17
CA ASP A 227 -10.16 20.54 -8.27
C ASP A 227 -9.62 19.41 -7.36
N PHE A 228 -10.20 18.23 -7.50
CA PHE A 228 -9.96 17.08 -6.63
C PHE A 228 -8.52 16.51 -6.69
N ARG A 229 -7.73 16.90 -7.70
CA ARG A 229 -6.32 16.50 -7.83
C ARG A 229 -5.38 17.44 -7.10
N ASN A 230 -5.83 18.62 -6.71
CA ASN A 230 -5.02 19.58 -6.00
C ASN A 230 -4.82 19.18 -4.54
N SER A 231 -3.64 19.39 -4.04
CA SER A 231 -3.32 19.32 -2.61
C SER A 231 -2.01 20.01 -2.33
N GLU A 232 -1.90 20.59 -1.16
CA GLU A 232 -0.70 21.29 -0.71
C GLU A 232 -0.19 20.71 0.60
N LEU A 233 1.07 20.97 0.93
CA LEU A 233 1.65 20.63 2.22
C LEU A 233 1.38 21.75 3.21
N TYR A 234 1.01 21.34 4.41
CA TYR A 234 0.76 22.21 5.56
C TYR A 234 1.55 21.72 6.77
N LYS A 235 1.87 22.67 7.64
CA LYS A 235 2.40 22.42 8.97
C LYS A 235 1.34 22.81 10.00
N ILE A 236 1.22 22.05 11.11
CA ILE A 236 0.31 22.32 12.21
C ILE A 236 0.96 21.90 13.53
N ASP A 237 0.71 22.66 14.60
CA ASP A 237 1.12 22.26 15.94
C ASP A 237 0.27 21.07 16.44
N LYS A 238 0.79 20.27 17.33
CA LYS A 238 0.11 19.09 17.90
C LYS A 238 -1.22 19.43 18.59
N ASN A 239 -1.38 20.65 19.08
CA ASN A 239 -2.63 21.12 19.69
C ASN A 239 -3.68 21.60 18.68
N GLY A 240 -3.41 21.52 17.38
CA GLY A 240 -4.31 21.96 16.30
C GLY A 240 -4.23 23.44 15.97
N SER A 241 -3.27 24.20 16.54
CA SER A 241 -3.07 25.60 16.21
C SER A 241 -1.98 25.83 15.16
N ASN A 242 -1.87 27.07 14.69
CA ASN A 242 -0.79 27.53 13.79
C ASN A 242 -0.69 26.72 12.49
N ILE A 243 -1.82 26.53 11.80
CA ILE A 243 -1.78 25.95 10.43
C ILE A 243 -1.04 26.91 9.52
N HIS A 244 -0.01 26.39 8.85
CA HIS A 244 0.83 27.15 7.93
C HIS A 244 1.01 26.36 6.63
N GLN A 245 0.66 26.97 5.49
CA GLN A 245 0.84 26.41 4.16
C GLN A 245 2.30 26.48 3.73
N LEU A 246 2.87 25.37 3.27
CA LEU A 246 4.26 25.27 2.87
C LEU A 246 4.45 25.30 1.35
N THR A 247 3.46 24.80 0.58
CA THR A 247 3.52 24.73 -0.88
C THR A 247 2.31 25.41 -1.51
N THR A 248 2.44 25.83 -2.78
CA THR A 248 1.41 26.58 -3.51
C THR A 248 1.48 26.21 -4.99
N ARG A 249 1.27 24.97 -5.33
CA ARG A 249 1.32 24.50 -6.71
C ARG A 249 -0.08 24.39 -7.29
N ASN A 250 -0.23 24.52 -8.59
CA ASN A 250 -1.41 23.99 -9.28
C ASN A 250 -1.16 22.51 -9.61
N GLY A 251 -1.61 21.64 -8.73
CA GLY A 251 -1.39 20.19 -8.79
C GLY A 251 -1.12 19.61 -7.40
N PRO A 252 -1.02 18.29 -7.26
CA PRO A 252 -0.85 17.68 -5.96
C PRO A 252 0.57 17.85 -5.41
N ASP A 253 0.66 18.16 -4.11
CA ASP A 253 1.83 17.97 -3.26
C ASP A 253 1.42 17.08 -2.08
N TYR A 254 2.05 15.90 -1.93
CA TYR A 254 1.62 14.87 -0.97
C TYR A 254 2.74 13.90 -0.56
N GLU A 255 2.43 12.95 0.32
CA GLU A 255 3.39 12.00 0.91
C GLU A 255 4.62 12.67 1.52
N PRO A 256 4.45 13.61 2.46
CA PRO A 256 5.60 14.23 3.11
C PRO A 256 6.40 13.20 3.92
N ALA A 257 7.72 13.27 3.83
CA ALA A 257 8.66 12.52 4.63
C ALA A 257 9.72 13.47 5.19
N ILE A 258 9.76 13.63 6.52
CA ILE A 258 10.70 14.53 7.19
C ILE A 258 12.08 13.87 7.27
N SER A 259 13.12 14.64 6.97
CA SER A 259 14.52 14.18 7.08
C SER A 259 14.89 13.88 8.54
N PRO A 260 15.83 12.95 8.79
CA PRO A 260 16.23 12.58 10.16
C PRO A 260 16.74 13.75 11.02
N ASP A 261 17.28 14.79 10.40
CA ASP A 261 17.72 16.02 11.09
C ASP A 261 16.59 17.04 11.31
N GLY A 262 15.39 16.78 10.74
CA GLY A 262 14.22 17.64 10.88
C GLY A 262 14.21 18.92 10.05
N LYS A 263 15.19 19.09 9.14
CA LYS A 263 15.36 20.35 8.40
C LYS A 263 14.65 20.38 7.06
N ARG A 264 14.43 19.23 6.42
CA ARG A 264 13.86 19.12 5.08
C ARG A 264 12.71 18.14 5.04
N ILE A 265 11.83 18.35 4.08
CA ILE A 265 10.73 17.46 3.74
C ILE A 265 10.97 16.98 2.31
N ALA A 266 11.00 15.67 2.09
CA ALA A 266 10.86 15.07 0.79
C ALA A 266 9.37 14.81 0.53
N TYR A 267 8.88 15.09 -0.66
CA TYR A 267 7.47 14.92 -1.00
C TYR A 267 7.27 14.66 -2.49
N LEU A 268 6.11 14.17 -2.85
CA LEU A 268 5.73 13.88 -4.24
C LEU A 268 4.78 14.93 -4.77
N GLY A 269 4.83 15.14 -6.08
CA GLY A 269 3.90 16.04 -6.76
C GLY A 269 4.19 16.20 -8.24
N TYR A 270 3.33 16.93 -8.93
CA TYR A 270 3.50 17.37 -10.32
C TYR A 270 2.70 18.64 -10.58
N ASP A 271 3.09 19.42 -11.59
CA ASP A 271 2.26 20.52 -12.07
C ASP A 271 1.13 19.93 -12.93
N ASP A 272 -0.13 20.19 -12.55
CA ASP A 272 -1.27 19.60 -13.27
C ASP A 272 -1.43 20.19 -14.67
N LYS A 273 -1.29 19.33 -15.67
CA LYS A 273 -1.50 19.61 -17.08
C LYS A 273 -2.91 19.21 -17.55
N VAL A 274 -3.78 18.85 -16.61
CA VAL A 274 -5.14 18.33 -16.89
C VAL A 274 -5.09 17.11 -17.82
N GLN A 275 -4.11 16.23 -17.63
CA GLN A 275 -3.94 14.99 -18.38
C GLN A 275 -4.54 13.80 -17.60
N THR A 276 -4.86 12.74 -18.31
CA THR A 276 -5.36 11.50 -17.67
C THR A 276 -4.32 10.88 -16.73
N TYR A 277 -3.05 10.90 -17.12
CA TYR A 277 -1.92 10.36 -16.39
C TYR A 277 -0.76 11.35 -16.36
N GLN A 278 -0.17 11.57 -15.20
CA GLN A 278 1.05 12.36 -15.00
C GLN A 278 1.93 11.66 -13.98
N VAL A 279 3.22 11.61 -14.23
CA VAL A 279 4.18 10.98 -13.31
C VAL A 279 4.51 11.90 -12.13
N ASN A 280 4.53 11.32 -10.95
CA ASN A 280 4.98 12.01 -9.74
C ASN A 280 6.48 12.30 -9.80
N ASN A 281 6.84 13.49 -9.40
CA ASN A 281 8.23 13.90 -9.21
C ASN A 281 8.55 14.00 -7.72
N LEU A 282 9.83 13.85 -7.39
CA LEU A 282 10.34 14.03 -6.03
C LEU A 282 10.80 15.46 -5.83
N TYR A 283 10.34 16.07 -4.77
CA TYR A 283 10.70 17.43 -4.38
C TYR A 283 11.29 17.45 -2.97
N LEU A 284 12.07 18.50 -2.72
CA LEU A 284 12.56 18.88 -1.38
C LEU A 284 12.09 20.30 -1.07
N ILE A 285 11.75 20.52 0.20
CA ILE A 285 11.47 21.84 0.76
C ILE A 285 11.99 21.86 2.21
N ASN A 286 12.40 23.04 2.70
CA ASN A 286 12.72 23.19 4.10
C ASN A 286 11.45 23.11 4.96
N THR A 287 11.57 22.73 6.22
CA THR A 287 10.43 22.62 7.15
C THR A 287 9.79 23.97 7.53
N ASP A 288 10.39 25.09 7.12
CA ASP A 288 9.84 26.45 7.19
C ASP A 288 9.16 26.91 5.88
N GLY A 289 9.16 26.08 4.82
CA GLY A 289 8.59 26.38 3.52
C GLY A 289 9.57 26.99 2.50
N GLY A 290 10.82 27.23 2.89
CA GLY A 290 11.87 27.77 2.01
C GLY A 290 12.56 26.72 1.13
N ASP A 291 13.34 27.18 0.16
CA ASP A 291 14.24 26.39 -0.70
C ASP A 291 13.57 25.17 -1.39
N ARG A 292 12.42 25.39 -2.00
CA ARG A 292 11.74 24.36 -2.77
C ARG A 292 12.55 23.97 -4.02
N THR A 293 12.88 22.69 -4.15
CA THR A 293 13.68 22.16 -5.25
C THR A 293 13.11 20.84 -5.76
N LYS A 294 12.95 20.71 -7.07
CA LYS A 294 12.69 19.41 -7.72
C LYS A 294 14.01 18.63 -7.78
N ILE A 295 14.00 17.36 -7.35
CA ILE A 295 15.14 16.47 -7.59
C ILE A 295 15.00 15.90 -9.01
N ASP A 296 15.95 16.21 -9.85
CA ASP A 296 15.98 15.68 -11.23
C ASP A 296 16.54 14.24 -11.21
N ILE A 297 15.64 13.28 -11.04
CA ILE A 297 15.98 11.86 -11.03
C ILE A 297 16.06 11.26 -12.44
N ASN A 298 15.73 12.02 -13.49
CA ASN A 298 15.71 11.60 -14.89
C ASN A 298 15.03 10.22 -15.10
N LEU A 299 13.91 10.02 -14.43
CA LEU A 299 13.13 8.80 -14.45
C LEU A 299 11.69 9.14 -14.86
N ASP A 300 11.32 8.80 -16.10
CA ASP A 300 9.94 8.94 -16.58
C ASP A 300 9.09 7.76 -16.07
N ARG A 301 8.93 7.67 -14.75
CA ARG A 301 8.14 6.65 -14.06
C ARG A 301 7.50 7.26 -12.83
N GLU A 302 6.29 6.82 -12.54
CA GLU A 302 5.60 7.19 -11.32
C GLU A 302 6.33 6.64 -10.10
N ILE A 303 6.75 7.52 -9.21
CA ILE A 303 7.42 7.17 -7.96
C ILE A 303 6.45 7.25 -6.79
N SER A 304 6.68 6.47 -5.74
CA SER A 304 5.83 6.39 -4.55
C SER A 304 6.64 6.08 -3.29
N SER A 305 6.02 6.35 -2.14
CA SER A 305 6.53 5.97 -0.82
C SER A 305 7.95 6.48 -0.52
N PRO A 306 8.22 7.79 -0.61
CA PRO A 306 9.54 8.35 -0.33
C PRO A 306 9.93 8.11 1.14
N ARG A 307 11.18 7.66 1.38
CA ARG A 307 11.71 7.41 2.73
C ARG A 307 13.17 7.83 2.81
N TRP A 308 13.52 8.58 3.83
CA TRP A 308 14.91 8.95 4.07
C TRP A 308 15.73 7.78 4.61
N SER A 309 17.00 7.70 4.19
CA SER A 309 17.99 6.88 4.90
C SER A 309 18.24 7.44 6.32
N GLY A 310 18.66 6.58 7.25
CA GLY A 310 18.90 7.02 8.63
C GLY A 310 19.96 8.12 8.78
N ASP A 311 20.89 8.24 7.83
CA ASP A 311 21.91 9.30 7.77
C ASP A 311 21.46 10.56 7.00
N GLY A 312 20.24 10.59 6.47
CA GLY A 312 19.67 11.72 5.73
C GLY A 312 20.29 12.04 4.38
N LYS A 313 21.13 11.13 3.83
CA LYS A 313 21.85 11.38 2.57
C LYS A 313 21.14 10.85 1.34
N LYS A 314 20.21 9.91 1.51
CA LYS A 314 19.48 9.23 0.44
C LYS A 314 17.99 9.28 0.69
N ILE A 315 17.23 9.30 -0.39
CA ILE A 315 15.77 9.13 -0.37
C ILE A 315 15.46 7.88 -1.18
N PHE A 316 14.89 6.88 -0.54
CA PHE A 316 14.43 5.65 -1.14
C PHE A 316 13.00 5.87 -1.67
N PHE A 317 12.64 5.16 -2.74
CA PHE A 317 11.31 5.19 -3.33
C PHE A 317 11.02 3.90 -4.11
N MET A 318 9.74 3.62 -4.33
CA MET A 318 9.30 2.60 -5.29
C MET A 318 8.91 3.25 -6.60
N TYR A 319 8.99 2.48 -7.69
CA TYR A 319 8.48 2.84 -9.00
C TYR A 319 8.20 1.60 -9.84
N ASP A 320 7.25 1.69 -10.77
CA ASP A 320 6.98 0.62 -11.72
C ASP A 320 7.76 0.88 -13.02
N ASN A 321 8.40 -0.17 -13.52
CA ASN A 321 9.09 -0.15 -14.80
C ASN A 321 8.88 -1.47 -15.55
N GLU A 322 8.29 -1.37 -16.74
CA GLU A 322 7.99 -2.51 -17.59
C GLU A 322 7.24 -3.62 -16.81
N GLY A 323 6.12 -3.23 -16.20
CA GLY A 323 5.25 -4.12 -15.44
C GLY A 323 5.73 -4.47 -14.02
N ASN A 324 6.99 -4.24 -13.65
CA ASN A 324 7.54 -4.66 -12.37
C ASN A 324 7.83 -3.50 -11.42
N THR A 325 7.47 -3.66 -10.14
CA THR A 325 7.78 -2.68 -9.11
C THR A 325 9.22 -2.86 -8.62
N LYS A 326 9.94 -1.76 -8.53
CA LYS A 326 11.34 -1.69 -8.15
C LYS A 326 11.53 -0.77 -6.96
N ILE A 327 12.62 -0.95 -6.22
CA ILE A 327 13.09 0.01 -5.24
C ILE A 327 14.41 0.61 -5.71
N ALA A 328 14.48 1.93 -5.64
CA ALA A 328 15.69 2.69 -5.86
C ALA A 328 15.90 3.68 -4.72
N HIS A 329 17.06 4.28 -4.68
CA HIS A 329 17.30 5.50 -3.90
C HIS A 329 17.95 6.56 -4.78
N THR A 330 17.75 7.80 -4.42
CA THR A 330 18.46 8.95 -4.99
C THR A 330 19.20 9.72 -3.90
N THR A 331 20.24 10.41 -4.28
CA THR A 331 20.84 11.49 -3.49
C THR A 331 20.17 12.82 -3.85
N VAL A 332 20.40 13.87 -3.10
CA VAL A 332 19.78 15.20 -3.34
C VAL A 332 20.20 15.84 -4.66
N ASP A 333 21.30 15.39 -5.26
CA ASP A 333 21.78 15.79 -6.60
C ASP A 333 21.15 14.97 -7.75
N GLY A 334 20.18 14.11 -7.45
CA GLY A 334 19.42 13.37 -8.46
C GLY A 334 20.05 12.05 -8.92
N LYS A 335 21.19 11.62 -8.35
CA LYS A 335 21.81 10.34 -8.73
C LYS A 335 21.00 9.15 -8.26
N VAL A 336 20.32 8.49 -9.19
CA VAL A 336 19.50 7.30 -8.91
C VAL A 336 20.36 6.03 -8.90
N THR A 337 20.10 5.17 -7.92
CA THR A 337 20.67 3.82 -7.84
C THR A 337 19.54 2.84 -7.60
N LYS A 338 19.27 1.96 -8.57
CA LYS A 338 18.33 0.85 -8.42
C LYS A 338 18.96 -0.23 -7.52
N ILE A 339 18.17 -0.78 -6.61
CA ILE A 339 18.64 -1.79 -5.64
C ILE A 339 17.83 -3.09 -5.63
N ILE A 340 16.53 -3.04 -5.99
CA ILE A 340 15.62 -4.19 -5.94
C ILE A 340 14.72 -4.16 -7.18
N ASP A 341 14.48 -5.33 -7.77
CA ASP A 341 13.72 -5.48 -9.02
C ASP A 341 12.33 -6.14 -8.85
N ASP A 342 12.12 -6.98 -7.83
CA ASP A 342 11.00 -7.93 -7.81
C ASP A 342 10.06 -7.69 -6.62
N VAL A 343 9.69 -6.43 -6.40
CA VAL A 343 8.76 -6.03 -5.34
C VAL A 343 7.32 -6.33 -5.76
N GLY A 344 6.50 -6.87 -4.84
CA GLY A 344 5.08 -7.02 -5.14
C GLY A 344 4.41 -8.25 -4.59
N GLY A 345 3.36 -8.73 -5.31
CA GLY A 345 2.63 -9.94 -4.98
C GLY A 345 1.63 -9.81 -3.83
N THR A 346 1.33 -8.60 -3.38
CA THR A 346 0.36 -8.32 -2.32
C THR A 346 -1.08 -8.27 -2.84
N THR A 347 -1.28 -8.22 -4.15
CA THR A 347 -2.59 -8.21 -4.78
C THR A 347 -3.10 -9.65 -4.92
N ILE A 348 -4.37 -9.87 -4.55
CA ILE A 348 -5.03 -11.16 -4.66
C ILE A 348 -5.93 -11.14 -5.90
N GLY A 349 -5.87 -12.21 -6.68
CA GLY A 349 -6.60 -12.34 -7.94
C GLY A 349 -5.71 -12.04 -9.14
N ARG A 350 -5.68 -10.80 -9.59
CA ARG A 350 -4.97 -10.37 -10.80
C ARG A 350 -3.55 -9.87 -10.53
N PRO A 351 -2.64 -9.93 -11.52
CA PRO A 351 -1.23 -9.60 -11.33
C PRO A 351 -0.94 -8.08 -11.39
N TYR A 352 -1.76 -7.27 -10.72
CA TYR A 352 -1.57 -5.82 -10.61
C TYR A 352 -0.27 -5.46 -9.88
N GLY A 353 0.20 -4.23 -10.09
CA GLY A 353 1.25 -3.59 -9.36
C GLY A 353 1.02 -3.55 -7.84
N GLY A 354 2.02 -3.10 -7.13
CA GLY A 354 1.97 -2.94 -5.69
C GLY A 354 2.99 -3.80 -4.96
N GLY A 355 3.26 -3.40 -3.75
CA GLY A 355 4.23 -3.97 -2.84
C GLY A 355 4.43 -3.03 -1.69
N SER A 356 5.31 -3.39 -0.77
CA SER A 356 5.65 -2.53 0.37
C SER A 356 7.07 -2.76 0.81
N TYR A 357 7.66 -1.75 1.44
CA TYR A 357 9.00 -1.82 1.98
C TYR A 357 9.15 -0.93 3.22
N SER A 358 10.17 -1.22 4.00
CA SER A 358 10.64 -0.39 5.11
C SER A 358 12.15 -0.35 5.17
N ILE A 359 12.71 0.65 5.86
CA ILE A 359 14.15 0.88 5.96
C ILE A 359 14.54 1.01 7.43
N SER A 360 15.61 0.31 7.84
CA SER A 360 16.23 0.49 9.14
C SER A 360 17.16 1.70 9.17
N LYS A 361 17.53 2.15 10.38
CA LYS A 361 18.50 3.24 10.56
C LYS A 361 19.86 2.95 9.92
N ASN A 362 20.26 1.69 9.82
CA ASN A 362 21.50 1.24 9.21
C ASN A 362 21.40 0.88 7.71
N GLY A 363 20.27 1.20 7.07
CA GLY A 363 20.10 1.11 5.63
C GLY A 363 19.70 -0.27 5.08
N LYS A 364 19.33 -1.24 5.92
CA LYS A 364 18.72 -2.48 5.46
C LYS A 364 17.29 -2.24 5.02
N VAL A 365 16.84 -2.91 3.95
CA VAL A 365 15.50 -2.75 3.38
C VAL A 365 14.75 -4.07 3.44
N SER A 366 13.68 -4.15 4.22
CA SER A 366 12.74 -5.26 4.16
C SER A 366 11.62 -4.93 3.17
N TYR A 367 11.24 -5.89 2.33
CA TYR A 367 10.25 -5.68 1.28
C TYR A 367 9.47 -6.96 0.95
N THR A 368 8.36 -6.81 0.25
CA THR A 368 7.61 -7.94 -0.31
C THR A 368 8.17 -8.34 -1.66
N ILE A 369 8.47 -9.63 -1.85
CA ILE A 369 8.99 -10.20 -3.10
C ILE A 369 7.98 -11.17 -3.71
N THR A 370 7.88 -11.20 -5.03
CA THR A 370 6.97 -12.07 -5.79
C THR A 370 7.60 -12.60 -7.07
N SER A 371 6.94 -13.60 -7.65
CA SER A 371 7.15 -14.04 -9.04
C SER A 371 5.83 -14.58 -9.56
N PRO A 372 5.68 -14.93 -10.85
CA PRO A 372 4.49 -15.60 -11.35
C PRO A 372 4.17 -16.93 -10.65
N TYR A 373 5.12 -17.49 -9.92
CA TYR A 373 5.03 -18.82 -9.30
C TYR A 373 4.89 -18.81 -7.78
N HIS A 374 4.85 -17.65 -7.15
CA HIS A 374 4.56 -17.51 -5.72
C HIS A 374 4.00 -16.13 -5.36
N PRO A 375 3.01 -16.07 -4.45
CA PRO A 375 2.53 -14.81 -3.90
C PRO A 375 3.62 -14.08 -3.10
N ALA A 376 3.27 -12.92 -2.54
CA ALA A 376 4.21 -12.15 -1.76
C ALA A 376 4.81 -12.95 -0.60
N ASP A 377 6.12 -12.92 -0.52
CA ASP A 377 6.95 -13.32 0.61
C ASP A 377 7.72 -12.13 1.17
N VAL A 378 8.34 -12.28 2.33
CA VAL A 378 9.25 -11.27 2.90
C VAL A 378 10.66 -11.50 2.40
N ALA A 379 11.30 -10.43 1.98
CA ALA A 379 12.72 -10.39 1.61
C ALA A 379 13.44 -9.27 2.35
N ILE A 380 14.76 -9.36 2.36
CA ILE A 380 15.69 -8.38 2.93
C ILE A 380 16.77 -8.03 1.91
N TYR A 381 17.09 -6.75 1.80
CA TYR A 381 18.30 -6.25 1.17
C TYR A 381 19.22 -5.73 2.27
N ASP A 382 20.42 -6.31 2.39
CA ASP A 382 21.39 -6.01 3.46
C ASP A 382 22.36 -4.85 3.15
N GLY A 383 22.19 -4.24 1.97
CA GLY A 383 23.07 -3.22 1.41
C GLY A 383 23.98 -3.76 0.28
N LYS A 384 23.98 -5.09 0.03
CA LYS A 384 24.78 -5.76 -1.02
C LYS A 384 23.97 -6.73 -1.84
N SER A 385 23.18 -7.59 -1.19
CA SER A 385 22.39 -8.64 -1.80
C SER A 385 20.98 -8.67 -1.23
N SER A 386 20.06 -9.29 -1.98
CA SER A 386 18.68 -9.54 -1.56
C SER A 386 18.47 -11.02 -1.29
N ASP A 387 17.87 -11.34 -0.15
CA ASP A 387 17.53 -12.70 0.24
C ASP A 387 16.04 -12.81 0.55
N ARG A 388 15.34 -13.80 -0.02
CA ARG A 388 13.97 -14.15 0.31
C ARG A 388 13.96 -14.95 1.61
N LEU A 389 13.30 -14.42 2.63
CA LEU A 389 13.33 -14.98 3.99
C LEU A 389 12.16 -15.94 4.29
N THR A 390 11.02 -15.75 3.61
CA THR A 390 9.86 -16.62 3.80
C THR A 390 9.53 -17.39 2.53
N HIS A 391 8.86 -18.53 2.70
CA HIS A 391 8.34 -19.38 1.63
C HIS A 391 6.95 -19.87 2.03
N LEU A 392 6.01 -18.91 2.22
CA LEU A 392 4.72 -19.12 2.87
C LEU A 392 3.86 -20.19 2.21
N ASN A 393 3.99 -20.35 0.88
CA ASN A 393 3.19 -21.27 0.08
C ASN A 393 3.98 -22.48 -0.43
N LYS A 394 5.15 -22.78 0.15
CA LYS A 394 6.02 -23.84 -0.35
C LYS A 394 5.33 -25.21 -0.33
N ASP A 395 4.62 -25.51 0.74
CA ASP A 395 3.98 -26.82 0.92
C ASP A 395 2.85 -27.03 -0.10
N LEU A 396 2.06 -26.00 -0.37
CA LEU A 396 1.02 -26.03 -1.40
C LEU A 396 1.62 -26.11 -2.82
N LEU A 397 2.51 -25.17 -3.16
CA LEU A 397 2.90 -24.96 -4.56
C LEU A 397 3.95 -25.94 -5.06
N ASN A 398 4.78 -26.54 -4.20
CA ASN A 398 5.75 -27.57 -4.62
C ASN A 398 5.10 -28.82 -5.22
N GLY A 399 3.85 -29.11 -4.84
CA GLY A 399 3.08 -30.24 -5.38
C GLY A 399 2.28 -29.92 -6.63
N LYS A 400 2.36 -28.67 -7.15
CA LYS A 400 1.51 -28.19 -8.26
C LYS A 400 2.31 -27.98 -9.55
N ASP A 401 1.75 -28.41 -10.67
CA ASP A 401 2.18 -27.98 -12.00
C ASP A 401 1.42 -26.71 -12.38
N LEU A 402 2.08 -25.57 -12.26
CA LEU A 402 1.50 -24.25 -12.55
C LEU A 402 1.56 -23.90 -14.06
N GLY A 403 2.11 -24.79 -14.89
CA GLY A 403 2.38 -24.49 -16.29
C GLY A 403 3.55 -23.51 -16.45
N LYS A 404 3.64 -22.88 -17.61
CA LYS A 404 4.71 -21.93 -17.92
C LYS A 404 4.15 -20.55 -18.23
N ILE A 405 4.66 -19.53 -17.57
CA ILE A 405 4.35 -18.12 -17.85
C ILE A 405 5.55 -17.51 -18.57
N GLU A 406 5.31 -16.86 -19.70
CA GLU A 406 6.33 -16.26 -20.55
C GLU A 406 5.99 -14.81 -20.82
N GLU A 407 6.92 -13.89 -20.52
CA GLU A 407 6.84 -12.51 -20.97
C GLU A 407 7.03 -12.43 -22.49
N ILE A 408 6.23 -11.61 -23.15
CA ILE A 408 6.34 -11.34 -24.58
C ILE A 408 6.27 -9.85 -24.87
N TRP A 409 6.90 -9.47 -25.97
CA TRP A 409 6.80 -8.14 -26.54
C TRP A 409 6.36 -8.22 -27.99
N TYR A 410 5.39 -7.39 -28.37
CA TYR A 410 4.91 -7.33 -29.74
C TYR A 410 4.66 -5.86 -30.14
N ASN A 411 4.54 -5.60 -31.44
CA ASN A 411 4.27 -4.27 -31.92
C ASN A 411 2.76 -4.06 -32.10
N SER A 412 2.26 -2.94 -31.60
CA SER A 412 0.89 -2.49 -31.86
C SER A 412 0.66 -2.32 -33.36
N SER A 413 -0.45 -2.85 -33.87
CA SER A 413 -0.85 -2.70 -35.27
C SER A 413 -1.30 -1.27 -35.59
N VAL A 414 -1.56 -0.42 -34.61
CA VAL A 414 -2.05 0.94 -34.77
C VAL A 414 -0.90 1.92 -35.06
N ASP A 415 0.19 1.83 -34.29
CA ASP A 415 1.27 2.81 -34.26
C ASP A 415 2.68 2.22 -34.17
N GLY A 416 2.79 0.88 -34.20
CA GLY A 416 4.08 0.20 -34.12
C GLY A 416 4.76 0.21 -32.76
N ARG A 417 4.14 0.79 -31.70
CA ARG A 417 4.71 0.83 -30.35
C ARG A 417 4.85 -0.58 -29.79
N ARG A 418 5.88 -0.77 -28.99
CA ARG A 418 6.08 -2.05 -28.29
C ARG A 418 5.08 -2.19 -27.14
N ILE A 419 4.39 -3.31 -27.11
CA ILE A 419 3.44 -3.70 -26.09
C ILE A 419 3.99 -4.92 -25.35
N GLN A 420 4.02 -4.85 -24.02
CA GLN A 420 4.38 -5.97 -23.16
C GLN A 420 3.15 -6.78 -22.79
N GLY A 421 3.31 -8.06 -22.60
CA GLY A 421 2.28 -8.96 -22.08
C GLY A 421 2.88 -10.28 -21.68
N TRP A 422 2.07 -11.12 -21.10
CA TRP A 422 2.46 -12.45 -20.63
C TRP A 422 1.52 -13.50 -21.19
N ILE A 423 2.08 -14.68 -21.46
CA ILE A 423 1.33 -15.85 -21.91
C ILE A 423 1.49 -16.94 -20.86
N ALA A 424 0.40 -17.29 -20.16
CA ALA A 424 0.34 -18.47 -19.31
C ALA A 424 -0.09 -19.69 -20.15
N LYS A 425 0.80 -20.69 -20.24
CA LYS A 425 0.56 -21.95 -20.93
C LYS A 425 0.08 -23.00 -19.93
N PRO A 426 -0.93 -23.82 -20.29
CA PRO A 426 -1.47 -24.82 -19.39
C PRO A 426 -0.44 -25.89 -19.02
N PRO A 427 -0.61 -26.54 -17.86
CA PRO A 427 0.15 -27.72 -17.49
C PRO A 427 0.16 -28.76 -18.62
N GLY A 428 1.35 -29.28 -18.93
CA GLY A 428 1.51 -30.24 -20.04
C GLY A 428 1.30 -29.66 -21.45
N PHE A 429 1.50 -28.36 -21.66
CA PHE A 429 1.39 -27.68 -22.94
C PHE A 429 2.21 -28.35 -24.03
N LYS A 430 1.60 -28.55 -25.23
CA LYS A 430 2.25 -29.09 -26.42
C LYS A 430 2.19 -28.09 -27.56
N PRO A 431 3.36 -27.70 -28.18
CA PRO A 431 3.39 -26.64 -29.20
C PRO A 431 2.56 -26.93 -30.46
N ASN A 432 2.34 -28.21 -30.79
CA ASN A 432 1.60 -28.66 -31.99
C ASN A 432 0.09 -28.82 -31.75
N LYS A 433 -0.39 -28.56 -30.52
CA LYS A 433 -1.81 -28.61 -30.19
C LYS A 433 -2.39 -27.19 -30.18
N LYS A 434 -3.63 -27.04 -30.67
CA LYS A 434 -4.40 -25.81 -30.52
C LYS A 434 -5.09 -25.79 -29.17
N TYR A 435 -5.09 -24.63 -28.53
CA TYR A 435 -5.72 -24.37 -27.23
C TYR A 435 -6.71 -23.22 -27.37
N PRO A 436 -7.81 -23.21 -26.62
CA PRO A 436 -8.62 -22.01 -26.49
C PRO A 436 -7.83 -20.91 -25.79
N LEU A 437 -8.06 -19.65 -26.19
CA LEU A 437 -7.37 -18.48 -25.68
C LEU A 437 -8.32 -17.65 -24.83
N ILE A 438 -7.87 -17.26 -23.65
CA ILE A 438 -8.45 -16.18 -22.86
C ILE A 438 -7.52 -14.97 -22.99
N VAL A 439 -8.10 -13.80 -23.27
CA VAL A 439 -7.41 -12.51 -23.18
C VAL A 439 -7.94 -11.78 -21.98
N GLU A 440 -7.07 -11.53 -21.01
CA GLU A 440 -7.40 -10.83 -19.78
C GLU A 440 -6.78 -9.43 -19.82
N ASN A 441 -7.62 -8.40 -19.87
CA ASN A 441 -7.19 -7.01 -19.88
C ASN A 441 -7.41 -6.39 -18.51
N HIS A 442 -6.41 -5.67 -17.99
CA HIS A 442 -6.60 -4.90 -16.77
C HIS A 442 -7.57 -3.74 -16.97
N GLY A 443 -8.29 -3.40 -15.91
CA GLY A 443 -9.10 -2.19 -15.85
C GLY A 443 -8.28 -0.96 -15.46
N GLY A 444 -8.95 0.17 -15.40
CA GLY A 444 -8.33 1.39 -14.94
C GLY A 444 -8.73 2.59 -15.79
N PRO A 445 -8.10 2.91 -16.87
CA PRO A 445 -6.95 2.32 -17.60
C PRO A 445 -5.60 2.53 -16.94
N ILE A 446 -5.50 3.46 -15.98
CA ILE A 446 -4.26 3.87 -15.32
C ILE A 446 -3.82 2.80 -14.33
N SER A 447 -3.25 1.70 -14.85
CA SER A 447 -2.73 0.57 -14.10
C SER A 447 -1.76 -0.22 -14.96
N ASN A 448 -1.12 -1.27 -14.40
CA ASN A 448 -0.33 -2.25 -15.15
C ASN A 448 -0.37 -3.62 -14.49
N TYR A 449 -0.23 -4.66 -15.30
CA TYR A 449 0.14 -6.01 -14.91
C TYR A 449 1.66 -6.18 -14.89
N GLY A 450 2.14 -7.23 -14.24
CA GLY A 450 3.56 -7.55 -14.17
C GLY A 450 3.84 -9.02 -13.89
N ASP A 451 5.12 -9.34 -13.68
CA ASP A 451 5.61 -10.66 -13.29
C ASP A 451 5.20 -10.99 -11.85
N ARG A 452 3.90 -11.25 -11.65
CA ARG A 452 3.33 -11.44 -10.33
C ARG A 452 2.45 -12.66 -10.28
N PHE A 453 2.35 -13.25 -9.11
CA PHE A 453 1.44 -14.38 -8.88
C PHE A 453 -0.01 -13.94 -9.07
N SER A 454 -0.75 -14.73 -9.83
CA SER A 454 -2.18 -14.53 -10.04
C SER A 454 -2.91 -15.86 -10.01
N PRO A 455 -3.66 -16.16 -8.93
CA PRO A 455 -4.44 -17.39 -8.87
C PRO A 455 -5.51 -17.45 -9.97
N GLU A 456 -6.10 -16.33 -10.38
CA GLU A 456 -7.07 -16.28 -11.48
C GLU A 456 -6.47 -16.75 -12.80
N ILE A 457 -5.29 -16.24 -13.18
CA ILE A 457 -4.58 -16.66 -14.38
C ILE A 457 -4.18 -18.13 -14.31
N LEU A 458 -3.72 -18.60 -13.16
CA LEU A 458 -3.34 -19.99 -12.93
C LEU A 458 -4.52 -20.94 -13.03
N LEU A 459 -5.70 -20.57 -12.50
CA LEU A 459 -6.93 -21.37 -12.60
C LEU A 459 -7.38 -21.52 -14.06
N TYR A 460 -7.37 -20.44 -14.85
CA TYR A 460 -7.70 -20.50 -16.27
C TYR A 460 -6.71 -21.40 -17.02
N SER A 461 -5.42 -21.26 -16.74
CA SER A 461 -4.36 -22.08 -17.33
C SER A 461 -4.53 -23.54 -16.94
N ALA A 462 -4.78 -23.86 -15.67
CA ALA A 462 -5.00 -25.21 -15.16
C ALA A 462 -6.25 -25.88 -15.79
N ALA A 463 -7.28 -25.09 -16.14
CA ALA A 463 -8.46 -25.53 -16.87
C ALA A 463 -8.17 -25.86 -18.36
N GLY A 464 -6.96 -25.58 -18.84
CA GLY A 464 -6.51 -25.96 -20.20
C GLY A 464 -6.56 -24.84 -21.22
N TYR A 465 -6.74 -23.60 -20.79
CA TYR A 465 -6.65 -22.41 -21.65
C TYR A 465 -5.21 -21.92 -21.74
N VAL A 466 -4.86 -21.32 -22.87
CA VAL A 466 -3.76 -20.37 -22.94
C VAL A 466 -4.32 -19.02 -22.50
N VAL A 467 -3.65 -18.33 -21.58
CA VAL A 467 -4.11 -17.02 -21.08
C VAL A 467 -3.11 -15.96 -21.50
N PHE A 468 -3.57 -14.94 -22.19
CA PHE A 468 -2.78 -13.79 -22.57
C PHE A 468 -3.24 -12.56 -21.78
N TYR A 469 -2.32 -11.89 -21.07
CA TYR A 469 -2.61 -10.70 -20.30
C TYR A 469 -1.58 -9.60 -20.58
N PRO A 470 -1.95 -8.62 -21.45
CA PRO A 470 -1.09 -7.54 -21.88
C PRO A 470 -1.19 -6.32 -20.97
N ASN A 471 -0.21 -5.41 -21.15
CA ASN A 471 -0.30 -4.00 -20.80
C ASN A 471 -0.63 -3.19 -22.06
N PRO A 472 -1.92 -2.94 -22.35
CA PRO A 472 -2.29 -2.22 -23.56
C PRO A 472 -1.85 -0.75 -23.49
N ARG A 473 -2.02 -0.03 -24.61
CA ARG A 473 -1.80 1.42 -24.70
C ARG A 473 -2.59 2.14 -23.60
N GLY A 474 -1.95 3.06 -22.89
CA GLY A 474 -2.52 3.76 -21.74
C GLY A 474 -2.19 3.13 -20.39
N SER A 475 -1.50 1.97 -20.36
CA SER A 475 -1.00 1.39 -19.10
C SER A 475 0.09 2.27 -18.48
N THR A 476 0.19 2.24 -17.15
CA THR A 476 1.32 2.80 -16.41
C THR A 476 2.58 1.96 -16.59
N SER A 477 3.72 2.37 -16.01
CA SER A 477 4.99 1.64 -16.05
C SER A 477 5.86 1.84 -17.30
N TYR A 478 5.40 2.61 -18.30
CA TYR A 478 6.11 2.84 -19.57
C TYR A 478 6.39 4.34 -19.85
N GLY A 479 6.15 5.22 -18.89
CA GLY A 479 6.32 6.65 -18.99
C GLY A 479 5.02 7.43 -19.19
N GLU A 480 5.11 8.76 -19.03
CA GLU A 480 3.95 9.66 -19.09
C GLU A 480 3.28 9.63 -20.46
N GLU A 481 4.07 9.63 -21.55
CA GLU A 481 3.53 9.59 -22.91
C GLU A 481 2.71 8.33 -23.18
N PHE A 482 3.21 7.15 -22.77
CA PHE A 482 2.51 5.88 -22.97
C PHE A 482 1.20 5.81 -22.16
N GLY A 483 1.24 6.28 -20.89
CA GLY A 483 0.05 6.36 -20.05
C GLY A 483 -1.04 7.28 -20.60
N ASN A 484 -0.66 8.33 -21.32
CA ASN A 484 -1.57 9.29 -21.93
C ASN A 484 -2.10 8.90 -23.33
N LEU A 485 -1.77 7.72 -23.86
CA LEU A 485 -2.32 7.28 -25.15
C LEU A 485 -3.85 7.05 -25.15
N LEU A 486 -4.49 7.18 -24.01
CA LEU A 486 -5.94 7.16 -23.85
C LEU A 486 -6.53 8.56 -23.56
N TYR A 487 -5.72 9.60 -23.62
CA TYR A 487 -6.17 10.96 -23.48
C TYR A 487 -6.75 11.44 -24.81
N HIS A 488 -8.09 11.58 -24.87
CA HIS A 488 -8.95 11.94 -26.04
C HIS A 488 -8.93 10.96 -27.21
#